data_48e688e18bd2f12afe2d6abf46394421
#
_entry.id   48e688e18bd2f12afe2d6abf46394421
#
_cell.length_a   1.000
_cell.length_b   1.000
_cell.length_c   1.000
_cell.angle_alpha   90.00
_cell.angle_beta   90.00
_cell.angle_gamma   90.00
#
_symmetry.space_group_name_H-M   'P 1'
#
loop_
_entity.id
_entity.type
_entity.pdbx_description
1 polymer ?
#
loop_
_entity_poly.entity_id
_entity_poly.type
_entity_poly.pdbx_seq_one_letter_code
_entity_poly.pdbx_strand_id
1 'polypeptide(L)'
;MTLKDLVEAKKANKISYGINVVLKLAKKKKLGKNSRVFVCRDTREETLKELETAGVEFEVLKNKKDISRELELDFDSEVFLIN
;
A
#
# COMPACT_ATOMS: atom_id res chain seq x y z
N MET A 1 -11.15 -5.65 -8.40
CA MET A 1 -10.91 -4.24 -8.21
C MET A 1 -10.69 -3.93 -6.76
N THR A 2 -9.63 -3.36 -6.53
CA THR A 2 -8.95 -3.36 -5.25
C THR A 2 -9.19 -2.15 -4.36
N LEU A 3 -9.72 -1.05 -4.90
CA LEU A 3 -9.96 0.14 -4.10
C LEU A 3 -11.02 -0.10 -3.02
N LYS A 4 -12.00 -0.92 -3.32
CA LYS A 4 -13.01 -1.32 -2.34
C LYS A 4 -12.37 -2.03 -1.15
N ASP A 5 -11.37 -2.88 -1.41
CA ASP A 5 -10.66 -3.60 -0.36
C ASP A 5 -9.93 -2.62 0.58
N LEU A 6 -9.35 -1.56 0.01
CA LEU A 6 -8.69 -0.52 0.82
C LEU A 6 -9.70 0.23 1.69
N VAL A 7 -10.86 0.56 1.15
CA VAL A 7 -11.90 1.26 1.91
C VAL A 7 -12.36 0.38 3.08
N GLU A 8 -12.59 -0.89 2.84
CA GLU A 8 -13.00 -1.83 3.88
C GLU A 8 -11.92 -2.00 4.94
N ALA A 9 -10.66 -2.09 4.52
CA ALA A 9 -9.53 -2.21 5.44
C ALA A 9 -9.40 -0.97 6.33
N LYS A 10 -9.63 0.21 5.77
CA LYS A 10 -9.60 1.45 6.54
C LYS A 10 -10.68 1.44 7.61
N LYS A 11 -11.88 1.04 7.27
CA LYS A 11 -13.00 0.94 8.22
C LYS A 11 -12.71 -0.05 9.34
N ALA A 12 -11.98 -1.11 9.02
CA ALA A 12 -11.63 -2.14 10.00
C ALA A 12 -10.31 -1.85 10.73
N ASN A 13 -9.66 -0.70 10.46
CA ASN A 13 -8.36 -0.34 11.03
C ASN A 13 -7.26 -1.36 10.73
N LYS A 14 -7.32 -1.97 9.55
CA LYS A 14 -6.34 -2.96 9.11
C LYS A 14 -5.40 -2.43 8.03
N ILE A 15 -5.43 -1.15 7.77
CA ILE A 15 -4.62 -0.53 6.73
C ILE A 15 -3.45 0.22 7.35
N SER A 16 -2.30 0.14 6.69
CA SER A 16 -1.11 0.90 7.05
C SER A 16 -0.62 1.66 5.82
N TYR A 17 0.02 2.77 6.04
CA TYR A 17 0.46 3.67 4.99
C TYR A 17 1.98 3.81 4.96
N GLY A 18 2.53 3.92 3.76
CA GLY A 18 3.93 4.25 3.55
C GLY A 18 4.83 3.05 3.31
N ILE A 19 5.91 3.31 2.57
CA ILE A 19 6.87 2.29 2.17
C ILE A 19 7.65 1.73 3.36
N ASN A 20 7.95 2.56 4.36
CA ASN A 20 8.74 2.14 5.50
C ASN A 20 8.09 1.00 6.29
N VAL A 21 6.78 1.05 6.45
CA VAL A 21 6.04 0.00 7.14
C VAL A 21 6.15 -1.31 6.37
N VAL A 22 5.95 -1.25 5.06
CA VAL A 22 6.01 -2.43 4.19
C VAL A 22 7.40 -3.04 4.23
N LEU A 23 8.45 -2.22 4.06
CA LEU A 23 9.82 -2.71 4.06
C LEU A 23 10.22 -3.32 5.41
N LYS A 24 9.78 -2.71 6.50
CA LYS A 24 10.05 -3.22 7.83
C LYS A 24 9.45 -4.61 8.03
N LEU A 25 8.20 -4.79 7.62
CA LEU A 25 7.53 -6.08 7.72
C LEU A 25 8.13 -7.11 6.77
N ALA A 26 8.54 -6.70 5.57
CA ALA A 26 9.18 -7.59 4.62
C ALA A 26 10.52 -8.10 5.16
N LYS A 27 11.33 -7.23 5.77
CA LYS A 27 12.61 -7.63 6.37
C LYS A 27 12.42 -8.62 7.51
N LYS A 28 11.34 -8.47 8.27
CA LYS A 28 11.03 -9.36 9.39
C LYS A 28 10.27 -10.61 8.94
N LYS A 29 10.00 -10.76 7.65
CA LYS A 29 9.21 -11.84 7.08
C LYS A 29 7.83 -11.98 7.73
N LYS A 30 7.25 -10.83 8.10
CA LYS A 30 5.94 -10.76 8.75
C LYS A 30 4.79 -10.47 7.78
N LEU A 31 5.09 -10.30 6.49
CA LEU A 31 4.04 -10.19 5.48
C LEU A 31 3.45 -11.58 5.26
N GLY A 32 2.25 -11.77 5.78
CA GLY A 32 1.56 -13.05 5.68
C GLY A 32 0.89 -13.25 4.33
N LYS A 33 0.32 -14.43 4.14
CA LYS A 33 -0.40 -14.76 2.91
C LYS A 33 -1.60 -13.87 2.66
N ASN A 34 -2.18 -13.33 3.73
CA ASN A 34 -3.35 -12.46 3.64
C ASN A 34 -2.99 -10.98 3.56
N SER A 35 -1.71 -10.66 3.68
CA SER A 35 -1.26 -9.27 3.54
C SER A 35 -1.23 -8.89 2.06
N ARG A 36 -1.71 -7.67 1.76
CA ARG A 36 -1.75 -7.17 0.39
C ARG A 36 -1.13 -5.78 0.36
N VAL A 37 -0.31 -5.54 -0.64
CA VAL A 37 0.37 -4.26 -0.83
C VAL A 37 -0.15 -3.61 -2.10
N PHE A 38 -0.47 -2.34 -2.00
CA PHE A 38 -0.97 -1.55 -3.13
C PHE A 38 -0.13 -0.29 -3.28
N VAL A 39 0.10 0.12 -4.51
CA VAL A 39 0.83 1.35 -4.80
C VAL A 39 0.01 2.25 -5.71
N CYS A 40 0.25 3.55 -5.64
CA CYS A 40 -0.38 4.49 -6.54
C CYS A 40 0.25 4.41 -7.93
N ARG A 41 -0.52 4.76 -8.94
CA ARG A 41 -0.04 4.77 -10.32
C ARG A 41 1.12 5.75 -10.51
N ASP A 42 1.11 6.85 -9.78
CA ASP A 42 2.15 7.88 -9.85
C ASP A 42 3.21 7.73 -8.76
N THR A 43 3.39 6.52 -8.23
CA THR A 43 4.44 6.20 -7.27
C THR A 43 5.82 6.35 -7.94
N ARG A 44 6.78 6.88 -7.20
CA ARG A 44 8.14 7.07 -7.70
C ARG A 44 8.80 5.72 -8.00
N GLU A 45 9.65 5.71 -9.03
CA GLU A 45 10.37 4.48 -9.41
C GLU A 45 11.24 3.95 -8.27
N GLU A 46 11.83 4.84 -7.48
CA GLU A 46 12.65 4.45 -6.34
C GLU A 46 11.86 3.59 -5.36
N THR A 47 10.62 4.00 -5.08
CA THR A 47 9.73 3.24 -4.19
C THR A 47 9.40 1.87 -4.78
N LEU A 48 9.10 1.83 -6.07
CA LEU A 48 8.80 0.57 -6.75
C LEU A 48 10.00 -0.37 -6.72
N LYS A 49 11.20 0.16 -6.97
CA LYS A 49 12.43 -0.64 -6.93
C LYS A 49 12.71 -1.18 -5.54
N GLU A 50 12.46 -0.41 -4.50
CA GLU A 50 12.63 -0.88 -3.14
C GLU A 50 11.70 -2.05 -2.83
N LEU A 51 10.45 -1.99 -3.28
CA LEU A 51 9.50 -3.08 -3.11
C LEU A 51 9.95 -4.33 -3.87
N GLU A 52 10.39 -4.16 -5.10
CA GLU A 52 10.89 -5.28 -5.90
C GLU A 52 12.13 -5.92 -5.27
N THR A 53 13.05 -5.10 -4.77
CA THR A 53 14.26 -5.58 -4.11
C THR A 53 13.93 -6.35 -2.83
N ALA A 54 12.90 -5.93 -2.12
CA ALA A 54 12.45 -6.62 -0.92
C ALA A 54 11.63 -7.88 -1.22
N GLY A 55 11.35 -8.17 -2.48
CA GLY A 55 10.55 -9.33 -2.88
C GLY A 55 9.08 -9.18 -2.57
N VAL A 56 8.58 -7.96 -2.48
CA VAL A 56 7.19 -7.69 -2.16
C VAL A 56 6.35 -7.63 -3.43
N GLU A 57 5.27 -8.40 -3.47
CA GLU A 57 4.30 -8.31 -4.54
C GLU A 57 3.33 -7.16 -4.25
N PHE A 58 3.00 -6.39 -5.27
CA PHE A 58 2.10 -5.26 -5.12
C PHE A 58 1.22 -5.08 -6.35
N GLU A 59 0.09 -4.38 -6.15
CA GLU A 59 -0.81 -4.01 -7.22
C GLU A 59 -0.77 -2.50 -7.42
N VAL A 60 -0.86 -2.06 -8.67
CA VAL A 60 -0.91 -0.64 -9.02
C VAL A 60 -2.36 -0.20 -9.11
N LEU A 61 -2.69 0.88 -8.42
CA LEU A 61 -4.03 1.43 -8.38
C LEU A 61 -4.12 2.72 -9.20
N LYS A 62 -5.02 3.61 -8.79
CA LYS A 62 -5.18 4.93 -9.39
C LYS A 62 -4.10 5.87 -8.88
N ASN A 63 -4.13 7.14 -9.30
CA ASN A 63 -3.18 8.13 -8.80
C ASN A 63 -3.43 8.46 -7.33
N LYS A 64 -2.45 9.10 -6.68
CA LYS A 64 -2.52 9.43 -5.26
C LYS A 64 -3.77 10.23 -4.89
N LYS A 65 -4.08 11.25 -5.67
CA LYS A 65 -5.20 12.13 -5.37
C LYS A 65 -6.53 11.39 -5.39
N ASP A 66 -6.72 10.52 -6.37
CA ASP A 66 -7.95 9.75 -6.47
C ASP A 66 -8.10 8.79 -5.29
N ILE A 67 -7.01 8.11 -4.92
CA ILE A 67 -7.04 7.19 -3.80
C ILE A 67 -7.27 7.93 -2.48
N SER A 68 -6.59 9.05 -2.26
CA SER A 68 -6.78 9.85 -1.06
C SER A 68 -8.21 10.34 -0.93
N ARG A 69 -8.82 10.73 -2.03
CA ARG A 69 -10.22 11.17 -2.05
C ARG A 69 -11.16 10.02 -1.69
N GLU A 70 -10.96 8.87 -2.30
CA GLU A 70 -11.81 7.70 -2.05
C GLU A 70 -11.69 7.20 -0.62
N LEU A 71 -10.51 7.28 -0.04
CA LEU A 71 -10.26 6.86 1.33
C LEU A 71 -10.46 7.98 2.36
N GLU A 72 -10.80 9.18 1.90
CA GLU A 72 -11.00 10.35 2.77
C GLU A 72 -9.78 10.63 3.65
N LEU A 73 -8.59 10.58 3.03
CA LEU A 73 -7.34 10.83 3.73
C LEU A 73 -6.99 12.30 3.76
N ASP A 74 -6.39 12.75 4.85
CA ASP A 74 -5.88 14.11 5.01
C ASP A 74 -4.49 14.29 4.41
N PHE A 75 -3.92 13.22 3.88
CA PHE A 75 -2.56 13.21 3.31
C PHE A 75 -2.51 12.28 2.10
N ASP A 76 -1.49 12.44 1.28
CA ASP A 76 -1.25 11.55 0.15
C ASP A 76 -0.25 10.46 0.55
N SER A 77 -0.56 9.23 0.21
CA SER A 77 0.35 8.10 0.43
C SER A 77 0.59 7.38 -0.89
N GLU A 78 1.82 6.95 -1.12
CA GLU A 78 2.18 6.20 -2.32
C GLU A 78 1.96 4.70 -2.17
N VAL A 79 2.06 4.20 -0.95
CA VAL A 79 2.00 2.76 -0.67
C VAL A 79 0.99 2.49 0.42
N PHE A 80 0.21 1.43 0.23
CA PHE A 80 -0.80 0.99 1.18
C PHE A 80 -0.59 -0.49 1.50
N LEU A 81 -0.78 -0.85 2.75
CA LEU A 81 -0.66 -2.23 3.20
C LEU A 81 -1.93 -2.64 3.92
N ILE A 82 -2.49 -3.78 3.52
CA ILE A 82 -3.60 -4.40 4.22
C ILE A 82 -3.06 -5.64 4.93
N ASN A 83 -3.28 -5.70 6.20
CA ASN A 83 -2.89 -6.86 7.01
C ASN A 83 -3.99 -7.90 7.08
#